data_93e1ceffbd37121a975a89480aa41d27
#
_entry.id   93e1ceffbd37121a975a89480aa41d27
#
_cell.length_a   1.000
_cell.length_b   1.000
_cell.length_c   1.000
_cell.angle_alpha   90.00
_cell.angle_beta   90.00
_cell.angle_gamma   90.00
#
_symmetry.space_group_name_H-M   'P 1'
#
loop_
_entity.id
_entity.type
_entity.pdbx_description
1 polymer ?
#
loop_
_entity_poly.entity_id
_entity_poly.type
_entity_poly.pdbx_seq_one_letter_code
_entity_poly.pdbx_strand_id
1 'polypeptide(L)'
;MDTQNGRQDRSVALGVVENMIQSHPNLAGIFSVNDGGAMGALAAIQGSGRDIKLTSVDGAPEAVKAIADGTAFIQTTAQFPRDQVRVGLGMALAQYWGARVVPAEVPIDVRTVDSENAADFSW
;
A
#
# COMPACT_ATOMS: atom_id res chain seq x y z
N MET A 1 -13.48 -2.16 15.64
CA MET A 1 -12.35 -1.73 14.80
C MET A 1 -11.21 -1.32 15.73
N ASP A 2 -10.01 -1.84 15.55
CA ASP A 2 -8.82 -1.50 16.33
C ASP A 2 -7.78 -0.87 15.41
N THR A 3 -6.97 0.06 15.92
CA THR A 3 -5.93 0.76 15.15
C THR A 3 -4.63 0.70 15.93
N GLN A 4 -3.59 0.17 15.29
CA GLN A 4 -2.28 -0.02 15.86
C GLN A 4 -1.20 0.67 15.01
N ASN A 5 -0.09 1.06 15.65
CA ASN A 5 0.99 1.76 14.95
C ASN A 5 2.11 0.79 14.54
N GLY A 6 2.11 0.36 13.28
CA GLY A 6 3.15 -0.48 12.67
C GLY A 6 4.39 0.29 12.21
N ARG A 7 4.47 1.63 12.44
CA ARG A 7 5.59 2.52 12.05
C ARG A 7 5.97 2.45 10.57
N GLN A 8 5.08 1.96 9.72
CA GLN A 8 5.34 1.71 8.30
C GLN A 8 6.54 0.77 8.05
N ASP A 9 6.91 -0.02 9.07
CA ASP A 9 8.05 -0.92 9.06
C ASP A 9 7.59 -2.38 9.08
N ARG A 10 8.20 -3.22 8.24
CA ARG A 10 7.84 -4.63 8.07
C ARG A 10 7.95 -5.43 9.37
N SER A 11 9.05 -5.28 10.09
CA SER A 11 9.33 -6.07 11.30
C SER A 11 8.44 -5.63 12.47
N VAL A 12 8.20 -4.33 12.59
CA VAL A 12 7.28 -3.80 13.60
C VAL A 12 5.84 -4.22 13.30
N ALA A 13 5.41 -4.10 12.04
CA ALA A 13 4.06 -4.50 11.63
C ALA A 13 3.79 -5.99 11.85
N LEU A 14 4.80 -6.87 11.63
CA LEU A 14 4.67 -8.30 11.91
C LEU A 14 4.27 -8.52 13.38
N GLY A 15 5.05 -8.04 14.34
CA GLY A 15 4.76 -8.23 15.77
C GLY A 15 3.45 -7.57 16.22
N VAL A 16 3.12 -6.40 15.67
CA VAL A 16 1.85 -5.72 15.94
C VAL A 16 0.67 -6.57 15.47
N VAL A 17 0.75 -7.11 14.25
CA VAL A 17 -0.34 -7.91 13.68
C VAL A 17 -0.45 -9.28 14.36
N GLU A 18 0.64 -9.92 14.78
CA GLU A 18 0.58 -11.12 15.62
C GLU A 18 -0.22 -10.86 16.90
N ASN A 19 0.03 -9.74 17.58
CA ASN A 19 -0.71 -9.35 18.78
C ASN A 19 -2.20 -9.07 18.47
N MET A 20 -2.50 -8.39 17.35
CA MET A 20 -3.88 -8.14 16.92
C MET A 20 -4.63 -9.46 16.65
N ILE A 21 -4.00 -10.41 15.99
CA ILE A 21 -4.57 -11.73 15.70
C ILE A 21 -4.90 -12.49 17.00
N GLN A 22 -4.02 -12.42 18.00
CA GLN A 22 -4.25 -13.05 19.30
C GLN A 22 -5.36 -12.36 20.09
N SER A 23 -5.42 -11.04 20.05
CA SER A 23 -6.38 -10.25 20.83
C SER A 23 -7.79 -10.24 20.22
N HIS A 24 -7.91 -10.50 18.90
CA HIS A 24 -9.16 -10.43 18.18
C HIS A 24 -9.50 -11.75 17.47
N PRO A 25 -10.17 -12.70 18.16
CA PRO A 25 -10.50 -14.01 17.59
C PRO A 25 -11.32 -13.94 16.29
N ASN A 26 -12.12 -12.89 16.12
CA ASN A 26 -12.99 -12.68 14.96
C ASN A 26 -12.41 -11.72 13.91
N LEU A 27 -11.10 -11.42 13.96
CA LEU A 27 -10.46 -10.56 12.98
C LEU A 27 -10.55 -11.19 11.59
N ALA A 28 -11.20 -10.49 10.65
CA ALA A 28 -11.43 -10.96 9.29
C ALA A 28 -10.66 -10.17 8.23
N GLY A 29 -10.22 -8.97 8.55
CA GLY A 29 -9.49 -8.12 7.59
C GLY A 29 -8.59 -7.11 8.27
N ILE A 30 -7.51 -6.77 7.58
CA ILE A 30 -6.53 -5.76 7.99
C ILE A 30 -6.31 -4.80 6.82
N PHE A 31 -6.29 -3.52 7.12
CA PHE A 31 -5.80 -2.48 6.20
C PHE A 31 -4.45 -1.96 6.72
N SER A 32 -3.46 -1.95 5.87
CA SER A 32 -2.16 -1.32 6.12
C SER A 32 -2.02 -0.04 5.33
N VAL A 33 -1.49 1.01 5.94
CA VAL A 33 -1.30 2.31 5.30
C VAL A 33 -0.22 2.31 4.20
N ASN A 34 0.61 1.26 4.15
CA ASN A 34 1.64 1.09 3.13
C ASN A 34 1.96 -0.40 2.90
N ASP A 35 2.51 -0.69 1.73
CA ASP A 35 2.86 -2.07 1.34
C ASP A 35 4.01 -2.65 2.18
N GLY A 36 4.96 -1.82 2.61
CA GLY A 36 6.06 -2.28 3.49
C GLY A 36 5.55 -2.91 4.78
N GLY A 37 4.63 -2.22 5.47
CA GLY A 37 3.95 -2.74 6.65
C GLY A 37 3.03 -3.93 6.32
N ALA A 38 2.34 -3.87 5.17
CA ALA A 38 1.48 -4.96 4.71
C ALA A 38 2.24 -6.28 4.52
N MET A 39 3.47 -6.25 4.02
CA MET A 39 4.30 -7.46 3.89
C MET A 39 4.64 -8.08 5.26
N GLY A 40 4.80 -7.27 6.30
CA GLY A 40 4.92 -7.76 7.69
C GLY A 40 3.61 -8.37 8.20
N ALA A 41 2.49 -7.68 7.94
CA ALA A 41 1.16 -8.19 8.28
C ALA A 41 0.85 -9.51 7.56
N LEU A 42 1.22 -9.63 6.28
CA LEU A 42 1.05 -10.87 5.50
C LEU A 42 1.79 -12.05 6.15
N ALA A 43 3.02 -11.84 6.58
CA ALA A 43 3.79 -12.87 7.26
C ALA A 43 3.13 -13.34 8.57
N ALA A 44 2.59 -12.40 9.36
CA ALA A 44 1.84 -12.74 10.58
C ALA A 44 0.56 -13.52 10.28
N ILE A 45 -0.19 -13.10 9.25
CA ILE A 45 -1.41 -13.79 8.81
C ILE A 45 -1.09 -15.23 8.38
N GLN A 46 -0.07 -15.41 7.54
CA GLN A 46 0.37 -16.73 7.09
C GLN A 46 0.83 -17.62 8.26
N GLY A 47 1.60 -17.06 9.19
CA GLY A 47 2.04 -17.76 10.39
C GLY A 47 0.90 -18.21 11.31
N SER A 48 -0.20 -17.47 11.33
CA SER A 48 -1.38 -17.77 12.16
C SER A 48 -2.28 -18.87 11.58
N GLY A 49 -2.20 -19.13 10.28
CA GLY A 49 -3.09 -20.05 9.56
C GLY A 49 -4.55 -19.59 9.46
N ARG A 50 -4.86 -18.32 9.83
CA ARG A 50 -6.23 -17.80 9.79
C ARG A 50 -6.56 -17.17 8.44
N ASP A 51 -7.83 -17.24 8.04
CA ASP A 51 -8.34 -16.55 6.85
C ASP A 51 -8.63 -15.08 7.17
N ILE A 52 -7.61 -14.25 7.07
CA ILE A 52 -7.69 -12.79 7.29
C ILE A 52 -7.27 -12.11 5.99
N LYS A 53 -8.12 -11.27 5.43
CA LYS A 53 -7.82 -10.54 4.20
C LYS A 53 -6.99 -9.30 4.50
N LEU A 54 -6.04 -8.99 3.62
CA LEU A 54 -5.14 -7.85 3.75
C LEU A 54 -5.29 -6.93 2.55
N THR A 55 -5.36 -5.63 2.82
CA THR A 55 -5.32 -4.57 1.80
C THR A 55 -4.33 -3.48 2.20
N SER A 56 -3.80 -2.74 1.23
CA SER A 56 -2.87 -1.64 1.51
C SER A 56 -2.81 -0.59 0.41
N VAL A 57 -1.78 0.23 0.48
CA VAL A 57 -1.48 1.32 -0.46
C VAL A 57 -0.01 1.26 -0.84
N ASP A 58 0.33 1.64 -2.01
CA ASP A 58 1.55 2.02 -2.74
C ASP A 58 1.64 1.32 -4.10
N GLY A 59 1.30 0.01 -4.21
CA GLY A 59 1.49 -0.80 -5.40
C GLY A 59 2.93 -1.32 -5.56
N ALA A 60 3.66 -1.54 -4.46
CA ALA A 60 5.03 -2.04 -4.50
C ALA A 60 5.14 -3.39 -5.22
N PRO A 61 6.22 -3.67 -5.97
CA PRO A 61 6.36 -4.92 -6.74
C PRO A 61 6.15 -6.19 -5.92
N GLU A 62 6.60 -6.22 -4.66
CA GLU A 62 6.38 -7.36 -3.76
C GLU A 62 4.91 -7.55 -3.40
N ALA A 63 4.18 -6.47 -3.15
CA ALA A 63 2.75 -6.50 -2.86
C ALA A 63 1.95 -6.98 -4.06
N VAL A 64 2.24 -6.42 -5.23
CA VAL A 64 1.63 -6.84 -6.51
C VAL A 64 1.88 -8.34 -6.76
N LYS A 65 3.12 -8.79 -6.55
CA LYS A 65 3.44 -10.23 -6.66
C LYS A 65 2.65 -11.08 -5.67
N ALA A 66 2.55 -10.67 -4.40
CA ALA A 66 1.81 -11.41 -3.38
C ALA A 66 0.32 -11.54 -3.73
N ILE A 67 -0.26 -10.49 -4.34
CA ILE A 67 -1.64 -10.51 -4.84
C ILE A 67 -1.76 -11.47 -6.04
N ALA A 68 -0.87 -11.38 -7.02
CA ALA A 68 -0.85 -12.27 -8.19
C ALA A 68 -0.67 -13.75 -7.80
N ASP A 69 0.10 -14.03 -6.75
CA ASP A 69 0.32 -15.37 -6.21
C ASP A 69 -0.92 -15.90 -5.43
N GLY A 70 -1.99 -15.12 -5.29
CA GLY A 70 -3.22 -15.55 -4.62
C GLY A 70 -3.11 -15.71 -3.11
N THR A 71 -2.30 -14.90 -2.44
CA THR A 71 -2.14 -14.91 -0.98
C THR A 71 -3.32 -14.24 -0.27
N ALA A 72 -3.22 -14.09 1.06
CA ALA A 72 -4.19 -13.32 1.86
C ALA A 72 -4.16 -11.81 1.53
N PHE A 73 -3.15 -11.32 0.81
CA PHE A 73 -3.04 -9.96 0.34
C PHE A 73 -3.87 -9.79 -0.94
N ILE A 74 -5.05 -9.20 -0.82
CA ILE A 74 -6.05 -9.21 -1.89
C ILE A 74 -6.06 -7.94 -2.73
N GLN A 75 -5.48 -6.82 -2.23
CA GLN A 75 -5.55 -5.54 -2.94
C GLN A 75 -4.50 -4.56 -2.41
N THR A 76 -3.86 -3.82 -3.32
CA THR A 76 -3.13 -2.58 -3.02
C THR A 76 -3.59 -1.46 -3.95
N THR A 77 -3.51 -0.21 -3.49
CA THR A 77 -3.79 0.97 -4.31
C THR A 77 -2.47 1.56 -4.78
N ALA A 78 -2.14 1.37 -6.05
CA ALA A 78 -0.91 1.90 -6.64
C ALA A 78 -0.95 3.43 -6.73
N GLN A 79 0.09 4.06 -6.20
CA GLN A 79 0.34 5.49 -6.31
C GLN A 79 1.46 5.71 -7.32
N PHE A 80 1.36 6.49 -8.30
CA PHE A 80 2.38 6.68 -9.33
C PHE A 80 3.44 7.75 -8.93
N PRO A 81 4.41 7.44 -8.03
CA PRO A 81 5.35 8.42 -7.49
C PRO A 81 6.24 9.04 -8.58
N ARG A 82 6.53 8.28 -9.65
CA ARG A 82 7.27 8.79 -10.80
C ARG A 82 6.54 9.97 -11.46
N ASP A 83 5.23 9.86 -11.64
CA ASP A 83 4.43 10.91 -12.27
C ASP A 83 4.18 12.06 -11.30
N GLN A 84 4.01 11.78 -10.01
CA GLN A 84 3.95 12.80 -8.97
C GLN A 84 5.21 13.68 -8.99
N VAL A 85 6.41 13.06 -9.03
CA VAL A 85 7.69 13.79 -9.09
C VAL A 85 7.85 14.56 -10.40
N ARG A 86 7.49 13.96 -11.54
CA ARG A 86 7.57 14.63 -12.85
C ARG A 86 6.69 15.88 -12.91
N VAL A 87 5.45 15.77 -12.48
CA VAL A 87 4.51 16.89 -12.44
C VAL A 87 5.00 17.96 -11.46
N GLY A 88 5.34 17.56 -10.22
CA GLY A 88 5.82 18.50 -9.20
C GLY A 88 7.08 19.25 -9.62
N LEU A 89 8.06 18.56 -10.22
CA LEU A 89 9.27 19.18 -10.75
C LEU A 89 8.96 20.14 -11.90
N GLY A 90 8.07 19.74 -12.82
CA GLY A 90 7.63 20.61 -13.93
C GLY A 90 7.00 21.90 -13.42
N MET A 91 6.14 21.80 -12.42
CA MET A 91 5.51 22.97 -11.79
C MET A 91 6.53 23.87 -11.09
N ALA A 92 7.47 23.28 -10.33
CA ALA A 92 8.52 24.03 -9.65
C ALA A 92 9.43 24.77 -10.64
N LEU A 93 9.82 24.14 -11.75
CA LEU A 93 10.62 24.75 -12.80
C LEU A 93 9.84 25.88 -13.52
N ALA A 94 8.57 25.67 -13.84
CA ALA A 94 7.74 26.70 -14.44
C ALA A 94 7.64 27.93 -13.55
N GLN A 95 7.44 27.75 -12.26
CA GLN A 95 7.43 28.84 -11.27
C GLN A 95 8.79 29.54 -11.17
N TYR A 96 9.88 28.80 -11.14
CA TYR A 96 11.25 29.35 -11.11
C TYR A 96 11.56 30.19 -12.35
N TRP A 97 11.06 29.80 -13.52
CA TRP A 97 11.23 30.56 -14.78
C TRP A 97 10.22 31.68 -14.96
N GLY A 98 9.42 32.00 -13.94
CA GLY A 98 8.56 33.17 -13.92
C GLY A 98 7.19 32.96 -14.54
N ALA A 99 6.69 31.73 -14.63
CA ALA A 99 5.31 31.48 -15.03
C ALA A 99 4.36 32.23 -14.07
N ARG A 100 3.41 32.97 -14.65
CA ARG A 100 2.48 33.80 -13.87
C ARG A 100 1.39 32.98 -13.16
N VAL A 101 1.08 31.82 -13.72
CA VAL A 101 0.05 30.91 -13.19
C VAL A 101 0.61 29.50 -13.21
N VAL A 102 0.77 28.93 -12.01
CA VAL A 102 1.06 27.51 -11.81
C VAL A 102 -0.10 26.96 -10.97
N PRO A 103 -0.76 25.86 -11.36
CA PRO A 103 -1.82 25.27 -10.55
C PRO A 103 -1.34 25.00 -9.13
N ALA A 104 -2.18 25.31 -8.13
CA ALA A 104 -1.86 25.01 -6.72
C ALA A 104 -1.93 23.51 -6.44
N GLU A 105 -2.71 22.78 -7.23
CA GLU A 105 -2.96 21.35 -7.08
C GLU A 105 -3.12 20.70 -8.46
N VAL A 106 -2.47 19.56 -8.63
CA VAL A 106 -2.64 18.68 -9.81
C VAL A 106 -2.83 17.27 -9.29
N PRO A 107 -4.04 16.73 -9.34
CA PRO A 107 -4.28 15.36 -8.90
C PRO A 107 -3.60 14.36 -9.83
N ILE A 108 -2.97 13.35 -9.24
CA ILE A 108 -2.46 12.20 -9.96
C ILE A 108 -3.33 11.01 -9.57
N ASP A 109 -3.97 10.40 -10.56
CA ASP A 109 -4.85 9.27 -10.34
C ASP A 109 -4.10 8.09 -9.72
N VAL A 110 -4.80 7.33 -8.90
CA VAL A 110 -4.34 6.05 -8.33
C VAL A 110 -5.03 4.89 -9.04
N ARG A 111 -4.46 3.69 -8.94
CA ARG A 111 -5.04 2.49 -9.54
C ARG A 111 -5.13 1.36 -8.53
N THR A 112 -6.30 0.75 -8.44
CA THR A 112 -6.47 -0.49 -7.68
C THR A 112 -5.76 -1.64 -8.40
N VAL A 113 -4.96 -2.39 -7.64
CA VAL A 113 -4.31 -3.62 -8.07
C VAL A 113 -4.87 -4.75 -7.22
N ASP A 114 -5.49 -5.72 -7.86
CA ASP A 114 -6.13 -6.89 -7.25
C ASP A 114 -5.88 -8.15 -8.10
N SER A 115 -6.55 -9.25 -7.78
CA SER A 115 -6.37 -10.53 -8.48
C SER A 115 -6.70 -10.49 -9.97
N GLU A 116 -7.51 -9.51 -10.43
CA GLU A 116 -7.91 -9.41 -11.83
C GLU A 116 -6.82 -8.78 -12.71
N ASN A 117 -5.94 -7.96 -12.12
CA ASN A 117 -4.96 -7.19 -12.89
C ASN A 117 -3.52 -7.26 -12.38
N ALA A 118 -3.27 -7.86 -11.23
CA ALA A 118 -1.92 -7.90 -10.63
C ALA A 118 -0.88 -8.58 -11.52
N ALA A 119 -1.27 -9.61 -12.29
CA ALA A 119 -0.34 -10.34 -13.14
C ALA A 119 0.23 -9.49 -14.29
N ASP A 120 -0.58 -8.55 -14.80
CA ASP A 120 -0.24 -7.68 -15.93
C ASP A 120 0.07 -6.23 -15.49
N PHE A 121 0.08 -5.98 -14.17
CA PHE A 121 0.31 -4.63 -13.65
C PHE A 121 1.76 -4.20 -13.87
N SER A 122 1.93 -3.02 -14.44
CA SER A 122 3.22 -2.32 -14.56
C SER A 122 3.07 -0.85 -14.17
N TRP A 123 4.16 -0.29 -13.66
CA TRP A 123 4.28 1.11 -13.24
C TRP A 123 4.34 2.08 -14.43
#